data_00359671adecbd7b0a105b8c90483e85
#
_entry.id   00359671adecbd7b0a105b8c90483e85
#
_cell.length_a   1.000
_cell.length_b   1.000
_cell.length_c   1.000
_cell.angle_alpha   90.00
_cell.angle_beta   90.00
_cell.angle_gamma   90.00
#
_symmetry.space_group_name_H-M   'P 1'
#
loop_
_entity.id
_entity.type
_entity.pdbx_description
1 polymer ?
#
loop_
_entity_poly.entity_id
_entity_poly.type
_entity_poly.pdbx_seq_one_letter_code
_entity_poly.pdbx_strand_id
1 'polypeptide(L)'
;MIKIAFFDIDGTLLKMGHTELSERTKHTLLSLQNNGVLLCLATGRGNMGLPLFQNIQFDVIVTFNGSLIQTKDKVIFKNPLDKNDKFQIIQNLKDMHRAIAISNEHLLVTNGTDTDLAQYFAFGNQPMHIVENFDEVCKQDIYQIMCACQKEEYTTVLKGTKHTEITAWWDRAVDIIPKDCGKGNALNEVLKYYGFSKEEAIAFGDGENDIEMLEAAGTGIAMGNAKDIVKERADLICKSVEEDGIYEYCLEKQLI
;
A
#
# COMPACT_ATOMS: atom_id res chain seq x y z
N MET A 1 -20.97 6.10 14.41
CA MET A 1 -19.81 6.96 14.79
C MET A 1 -18.55 6.29 14.25
N ILE A 2 -17.67 7.03 13.60
CA ILE A 2 -16.41 6.48 13.05
C ILE A 2 -15.48 6.08 14.21
N LYS A 3 -14.91 4.89 14.12
CA LYS A 3 -13.98 4.33 15.11
C LYS A 3 -12.58 4.10 14.55
N ILE A 4 -12.45 3.98 13.23
CA ILE A 4 -11.18 3.74 12.58
C ILE A 4 -11.13 4.44 11.22
N ALA A 5 -9.98 5.02 10.91
CA ALA A 5 -9.71 5.68 9.64
C ALA A 5 -8.48 5.05 8.96
N PHE A 6 -8.64 4.64 7.71
CA PHE A 6 -7.60 4.05 6.88
C PHE A 6 -7.05 5.10 5.92
N PHE A 7 -5.75 5.15 5.80
CA PHE A 7 -5.06 6.12 4.96
C PHE A 7 -4.00 5.43 4.11
N ASP A 8 -4.04 5.63 2.80
CA ASP A 8 -2.88 5.42 1.97
C ASP A 8 -1.81 6.49 2.22
N ILE A 9 -0.60 6.28 1.73
CA ILE A 9 0.54 7.19 1.92
C ILE A 9 0.71 8.14 0.73
N ASP A 10 1.07 7.58 -0.42
CA ASP A 10 1.60 8.32 -1.56
C ASP A 10 0.49 8.91 -2.43
N GLY A 11 0.33 10.22 -2.43
CA GLY A 11 -0.79 10.90 -3.07
C GLY A 11 -2.02 11.06 -2.16
N THR A 12 -1.98 10.50 -0.94
CA THR A 12 -3.07 10.58 0.06
C THR A 12 -2.63 11.34 1.30
N LEU A 13 -1.76 10.78 2.13
CA LEU A 13 -1.16 11.48 3.27
C LEU A 13 0.00 12.38 2.86
N LEU A 14 0.82 11.90 1.93
CA LEU A 14 2.00 12.60 1.42
C LEU A 14 1.79 12.99 -0.03
N LYS A 15 2.22 14.20 -0.39
CA LYS A 15 2.40 14.57 -1.79
C LYS A 15 3.44 13.66 -2.43
N MET A 16 3.24 13.30 -3.68
CA MET A 16 4.20 12.45 -4.40
C MET A 16 5.63 12.99 -4.30
N GLY A 17 6.58 12.12 -3.90
CA GLY A 17 7.99 12.47 -3.72
C GLY A 17 8.32 13.24 -2.44
N HIS A 18 7.35 13.55 -1.59
CA HIS A 18 7.56 14.20 -0.30
C HIS A 18 7.65 13.16 0.83
N THR A 19 8.33 13.54 1.91
CA THR A 19 8.54 12.68 3.10
C THR A 19 7.87 13.23 4.36
N GLU A 20 7.30 14.43 4.29
CA GLU A 20 6.69 15.10 5.43
C GLU A 20 5.22 15.41 5.19
N LEU A 21 4.41 15.22 6.22
CA LEU A 21 3.00 15.61 6.24
C LEU A 21 2.87 17.14 6.27
N SER A 22 1.80 17.66 5.69
CA SER A 22 1.42 19.05 5.93
C SER A 22 1.01 19.26 7.41
N GLU A 23 1.12 20.47 7.90
CA GLU A 23 0.71 20.79 9.28
C GLU A 23 -0.80 20.55 9.50
N ARG A 24 -1.63 20.74 8.47
CA ARG A 24 -3.06 20.45 8.53
C ARG A 24 -3.35 18.95 8.59
N THR A 25 -2.64 18.15 7.79
CA THR A 25 -2.75 16.68 7.85
C THR A 25 -2.29 16.15 9.21
N LYS A 26 -1.17 16.65 9.76
CA LYS A 26 -0.73 16.31 11.12
C LYS A 26 -1.80 16.65 12.16
N HIS A 27 -2.34 17.87 12.11
CA HIS A 27 -3.40 18.29 13.02
C HIS A 27 -4.62 17.37 12.92
N THR A 28 -5.01 16.98 11.70
CA THR A 28 -6.15 16.08 11.47
C THR A 28 -5.93 14.72 12.13
N LEU A 29 -4.78 14.10 11.88
CA LEU A 29 -4.48 12.78 12.45
C LEU A 29 -4.47 12.83 14.00
N LEU A 30 -3.83 13.83 14.58
CA LEU A 30 -3.83 14.02 16.04
C LEU A 30 -5.22 14.27 16.61
N SER A 31 -6.06 15.05 15.92
CA SER A 31 -7.43 15.32 16.35
C SER A 31 -8.31 14.08 16.28
N LEU A 32 -8.20 13.28 15.23
CA LEU A 32 -8.89 11.99 15.11
C LEU A 32 -8.50 11.06 16.27
N GLN A 33 -7.21 10.93 16.59
CA GLN A 33 -6.74 10.14 17.73
C GLN A 33 -7.30 10.65 19.07
N ASN A 34 -7.30 11.98 19.29
CA ASN A 34 -7.86 12.60 20.50
C ASN A 34 -9.37 12.35 20.62
N ASN A 35 -10.07 12.20 19.49
CA ASN A 35 -11.49 11.86 19.44
C ASN A 35 -11.74 10.33 19.53
N GLY A 36 -10.69 9.53 19.77
CA GLY A 36 -10.78 8.07 19.94
C GLY A 36 -10.91 7.29 18.65
N VAL A 37 -10.59 7.89 17.51
CA VAL A 37 -10.54 7.19 16.20
C VAL A 37 -9.17 6.55 16.04
N LEU A 38 -9.13 5.22 15.79
CA LEU A 38 -7.92 4.50 15.49
C LEU A 38 -7.39 4.89 14.10
N LEU A 39 -6.09 5.08 13.98
CA LEU A 39 -5.43 5.37 12.71
C LEU A 39 -4.83 4.10 12.12
N CYS A 40 -5.21 3.76 10.90
CA CYS A 40 -4.65 2.67 10.13
C CYS A 40 -3.91 3.21 8.90
N LEU A 41 -2.63 2.90 8.80
CA LEU A 41 -1.83 3.15 7.60
C LEU A 41 -1.96 1.96 6.67
N ALA A 42 -2.33 2.15 5.40
CA ALA A 42 -2.51 1.08 4.42
C ALA A 42 -1.75 1.39 3.12
N THR A 43 -0.64 0.69 2.87
CA THR A 43 0.28 1.04 1.79
C THR A 43 0.78 -0.16 1.00
N GLY A 44 1.16 0.08 -0.25
CA GLY A 44 1.95 -0.85 -1.07
C GLY A 44 3.41 -0.95 -0.63
N ARG A 45 3.90 0.01 0.16
CA ARG A 45 5.26 -0.01 0.66
C ARG A 45 5.48 -1.18 1.63
N GLY A 46 6.70 -1.74 1.61
CA GLY A 46 7.16 -2.63 2.68
C GLY A 46 7.64 -1.85 3.91
N ASN A 47 7.87 -2.55 5.03
CA ASN A 47 8.28 -1.94 6.29
C ASN A 47 9.51 -1.03 6.16
N MET A 48 10.48 -1.42 5.32
CA MET A 48 11.71 -0.67 5.12
C MET A 48 11.51 0.64 4.33
N GLY A 49 10.39 0.78 3.63
CA GLY A 49 10.02 1.96 2.85
C GLY A 49 9.05 2.90 3.57
N LEU A 50 8.68 2.62 4.82
CA LEU A 50 7.75 3.47 5.56
C LEU A 50 8.41 4.80 5.95
N PRO A 51 7.76 5.94 5.72
CA PRO A 51 8.23 7.22 6.21
C PRO A 51 8.08 7.34 7.72
N LEU A 52 8.93 8.15 8.34
CA LEU A 52 8.81 8.46 9.76
C LEU A 52 7.82 9.62 9.94
N PHE A 53 6.64 9.31 10.44
CA PHE A 53 5.64 10.32 10.79
C PHE A 53 5.89 10.82 12.22
N GLN A 54 6.71 11.87 12.35
CA GLN A 54 7.04 12.44 13.67
C GLN A 54 5.79 12.80 14.47
N ASN A 55 5.71 12.31 15.69
CA ASN A 55 4.62 12.54 16.65
C ASN A 55 3.25 11.93 16.25
N ILE A 56 3.15 11.19 15.16
CA ILE A 56 1.95 10.44 14.79
C ILE A 56 2.23 8.96 14.99
N GLN A 57 1.42 8.30 15.78
CA GLN A 57 1.48 6.85 15.96
C GLN A 57 0.26 6.21 15.32
N PHE A 58 0.47 5.38 14.31
CA PHE A 58 -0.61 4.57 13.75
C PHE A 58 -0.85 3.34 14.63
N ASP A 59 -2.11 3.06 14.92
CA ASP A 59 -2.55 1.92 15.73
C ASP A 59 -2.38 0.61 14.96
N VAL A 60 -2.57 0.67 13.63
CA VAL A 60 -2.42 -0.43 12.70
C VAL A 60 -1.59 0.02 11.51
N ILE A 61 -0.70 -0.85 11.08
CA ILE A 61 0.11 -0.66 9.85
C ILE A 61 -0.12 -1.87 8.95
N VAL A 62 -0.66 -1.59 7.76
CA VAL A 62 -0.83 -2.54 6.67
C VAL A 62 0.21 -2.23 5.61
N THR A 63 1.09 -3.19 5.34
CA THR A 63 2.16 -3.07 4.34
C THR A 63 2.05 -4.15 3.27
N PHE A 64 2.85 -4.03 2.21
CA PHE A 64 2.88 -4.97 1.07
C PHE A 64 1.48 -5.18 0.47
N ASN A 65 0.72 -4.08 0.26
CA ASN A 65 -0.65 -4.15 -0.24
C ASN A 65 -1.55 -5.14 0.53
N GLY A 66 -1.41 -5.22 1.85
CA GLY A 66 -2.27 -6.08 2.69
C GLY A 66 -1.66 -7.44 3.05
N SER A 67 -0.47 -7.77 2.57
CA SER A 67 0.16 -9.07 2.88
C SER A 67 0.70 -9.15 4.31
N LEU A 68 0.90 -8.01 4.98
CA LEU A 68 1.30 -7.95 6.39
C LEU A 68 0.49 -6.88 7.12
N ILE A 69 -0.14 -7.26 8.22
CA ILE A 69 -0.91 -6.37 9.10
C ILE A 69 -0.37 -6.49 10.51
N GLN A 70 0.03 -5.36 11.08
CA GLN A 70 0.63 -5.33 12.42
C GLN A 70 0.15 -4.14 13.24
N THR A 71 0.06 -4.35 14.55
CA THR A 71 -0.05 -3.29 15.55
C THR A 71 1.33 -3.04 16.15
N LYS A 72 1.44 -2.07 17.05
CA LYS A 72 2.67 -1.85 17.80
C LYS A 72 3.19 -3.13 18.52
N ASP A 73 2.27 -3.98 18.99
CA ASP A 73 2.61 -5.06 19.91
C ASP A 73 2.63 -6.44 19.22
N LYS A 74 1.98 -6.60 18.08
CA LYS A 74 1.88 -7.91 17.41
C LYS A 74 1.51 -7.83 15.94
N VAL A 75 1.82 -8.91 15.24
CA VAL A 75 1.33 -9.19 13.90
C VAL A 75 -0.09 -9.75 14.01
N ILE A 76 -1.05 -9.13 13.30
CA ILE A 76 -2.45 -9.58 13.20
C ILE A 76 -2.59 -10.60 12.07
N PHE A 77 -1.97 -10.31 10.93
CA PHE A 77 -2.06 -11.12 9.72
C PHE A 77 -0.75 -11.07 8.96
N LYS A 78 -0.35 -12.20 8.39
CA LYS A 78 0.77 -12.29 7.45
C LYS A 78 0.51 -13.38 6.41
N ASN A 79 0.77 -13.05 5.16
CA ASN A 79 0.64 -13.96 4.04
C ASN A 79 1.80 -13.73 3.04
N PRO A 80 2.95 -14.42 3.21
CA PRO A 80 4.02 -14.34 2.24
C PRO A 80 3.63 -15.04 0.93
N LEU A 81 4.29 -14.69 -0.16
CA LEU A 81 4.14 -15.35 -1.45
C LEU A 81 4.33 -16.88 -1.34
N ASP A 82 3.46 -17.65 -1.99
CA ASP A 82 3.65 -19.09 -2.12
C ASP A 82 5.06 -19.39 -2.67
N LYS A 83 5.71 -20.38 -2.09
CA LYS A 83 7.10 -20.69 -2.42
C LYS A 83 7.29 -21.06 -3.90
N ASN A 84 6.39 -21.85 -4.46
CA ASN A 84 6.53 -22.30 -5.85
C ASN A 84 6.23 -21.15 -6.81
N ASP A 85 5.16 -20.38 -6.54
CA ASP A 85 4.79 -19.23 -7.34
C ASP A 85 5.90 -18.16 -7.32
N LYS A 86 6.48 -17.88 -6.14
CA LYS A 86 7.60 -16.97 -6.00
C LYS A 86 8.78 -17.33 -6.91
N PHE A 87 9.24 -18.58 -6.87
CA PHE A 87 10.34 -19.01 -7.72
C PHE A 87 9.97 -19.04 -9.20
N GLN A 88 8.72 -19.38 -9.53
CA GLN A 88 8.22 -19.33 -10.91
C GLN A 88 8.22 -17.91 -11.46
N ILE A 89 7.75 -16.92 -10.68
CA ILE A 89 7.76 -15.50 -11.05
C ILE A 89 9.20 -15.02 -11.27
N ILE A 90 10.10 -15.32 -10.35
CA ILE A 90 11.51 -14.93 -10.47
C ILE A 90 12.11 -15.50 -11.75
N GLN A 91 11.78 -16.76 -12.10
CA GLN A 91 12.26 -17.37 -13.34
C GLN A 91 11.65 -16.68 -14.56
N ASN A 92 10.35 -16.43 -14.58
CA ASN A 92 9.67 -15.73 -15.67
C ASN A 92 10.30 -14.35 -15.92
N LEU A 93 10.57 -13.59 -14.86
CA LEU A 93 11.18 -12.26 -14.95
C LEU A 93 12.64 -12.33 -15.42
N LYS A 94 13.41 -13.34 -15.00
CA LYS A 94 14.76 -13.60 -15.52
C LYS A 94 14.75 -13.91 -17.01
N ASP A 95 13.80 -14.72 -17.47
CA ASP A 95 13.64 -15.06 -18.89
C ASP A 95 13.23 -13.83 -19.73
N MET A 96 12.51 -12.89 -19.13
CA MET A 96 12.16 -11.59 -19.71
C MET A 96 13.28 -10.54 -19.59
N HIS A 97 14.43 -10.88 -18.99
CA HIS A 97 15.56 -9.98 -18.73
C HIS A 97 15.17 -8.72 -17.92
N ARG A 98 14.21 -8.85 -16.98
CA ARG A 98 13.76 -7.77 -16.11
C ARG A 98 14.58 -7.72 -14.82
N ALA A 99 14.83 -6.51 -14.33
CA ALA A 99 15.29 -6.32 -12.97
C ALA A 99 14.19 -6.69 -11.98
N ILE A 100 14.55 -7.30 -10.86
CA ILE A 100 13.63 -7.86 -9.88
C ILE A 100 13.96 -7.27 -8.52
N ALA A 101 13.00 -6.61 -7.90
CA ALA A 101 13.09 -6.24 -6.51
C ALA A 101 12.19 -7.16 -5.67
N ILE A 102 12.65 -7.50 -4.47
CA ILE A 102 11.91 -8.31 -3.49
C ILE A 102 11.93 -7.63 -2.14
N SER A 103 10.85 -7.81 -1.39
CA SER A 103 10.73 -7.22 -0.07
C SER A 103 10.11 -8.15 0.94
N ASN A 104 10.59 -8.06 2.18
CA ASN A 104 10.00 -8.68 3.35
C ASN A 104 10.04 -7.72 4.55
N GLU A 105 9.74 -8.21 5.75
CA GLU A 105 9.69 -7.41 6.98
C GLU A 105 10.98 -6.62 7.25
N HIS A 106 12.13 -7.11 6.77
CA HIS A 106 13.46 -6.64 7.17
C HIS A 106 14.34 -6.17 6.02
N LEU A 107 13.91 -6.40 4.77
CA LEU A 107 14.72 -6.05 3.60
C LEU A 107 13.87 -5.58 2.42
N LEU A 108 14.52 -4.76 1.60
CA LEU A 108 14.08 -4.37 0.27
C LEU A 108 15.33 -4.35 -0.61
N VAL A 109 15.46 -5.35 -1.49
CA VAL A 109 16.66 -5.55 -2.30
C VAL A 109 16.32 -5.90 -3.75
N THR A 110 17.27 -5.71 -4.65
CA THR A 110 17.09 -6.00 -6.07
C THR A 110 18.32 -6.75 -6.65
N ASN A 111 18.11 -7.51 -7.72
CA ASN A 111 19.17 -8.18 -8.45
C ASN A 111 19.83 -7.28 -9.52
N GLY A 112 19.30 -6.10 -9.75
CA GLY A 112 19.76 -5.17 -10.77
C GLY A 112 18.83 -3.97 -10.87
N THR A 113 18.93 -3.22 -11.96
CA THR A 113 18.04 -2.08 -12.23
C THR A 113 17.70 -2.00 -13.71
N ASP A 114 16.54 -1.45 -14.02
CA ASP A 114 16.15 -0.93 -15.32
C ASP A 114 15.49 0.44 -15.15
N THR A 115 15.21 1.13 -16.24
CA THR A 115 14.71 2.52 -16.19
C THR A 115 13.38 2.64 -15.45
N ASP A 116 12.44 1.73 -15.69
CA ASP A 116 11.09 1.82 -15.15
C ASP A 116 11.07 1.42 -13.67
N LEU A 117 11.81 0.38 -13.29
CA LEU A 117 11.94 0.01 -11.88
C LEU A 117 12.67 1.10 -11.08
N ALA A 118 13.71 1.73 -11.64
CA ALA A 118 14.39 2.85 -10.99
C ALA A 118 13.45 4.04 -10.77
N GLN A 119 12.63 4.37 -11.76
CA GLN A 119 11.63 5.43 -11.66
C GLN A 119 10.53 5.10 -10.65
N TYR A 120 10.07 3.84 -10.60
CA TYR A 120 9.12 3.34 -9.62
C TYR A 120 9.60 3.62 -8.18
N PHE A 121 10.86 3.26 -7.88
CA PHE A 121 11.44 3.53 -6.56
C PHE A 121 11.66 5.02 -6.28
N ALA A 122 12.00 5.80 -7.32
CA ALA A 122 12.20 7.23 -7.19
C ALA A 122 10.91 7.99 -6.82
N PHE A 123 9.74 7.57 -7.31
CA PHE A 123 8.45 8.15 -6.92
C PHE A 123 8.20 8.06 -5.40
N GLY A 124 8.55 6.92 -4.79
CA GLY A 124 8.42 6.72 -3.35
C GLY A 124 9.63 7.23 -2.54
N ASN A 125 10.61 7.89 -3.19
CA ASN A 125 11.88 8.29 -2.57
C ASN A 125 12.58 7.13 -1.84
N GLN A 126 12.52 5.91 -2.42
CA GLN A 126 13.07 4.70 -1.84
C GLN A 126 14.41 4.34 -2.51
N PRO A 127 15.47 4.05 -1.74
CA PRO A 127 16.74 3.61 -2.30
C PRO A 127 16.64 2.19 -2.86
N MET A 128 17.32 1.94 -3.98
CA MET A 128 17.51 0.60 -4.53
C MET A 128 18.82 0.00 -4.03
N HIS A 129 18.73 -1.17 -3.39
CA HIS A 129 19.91 -1.90 -2.89
C HIS A 129 20.14 -3.15 -3.73
N ILE A 130 21.10 -3.08 -4.66
CA ILE A 130 21.50 -4.23 -5.47
C ILE A 130 22.36 -5.16 -4.61
N VAL A 131 22.03 -6.46 -4.59
CA VAL A 131 22.76 -7.47 -3.82
C VAL A 131 23.25 -8.62 -4.70
N GLU A 132 24.47 -9.09 -4.45
CA GLU A 132 25.08 -10.21 -5.20
C GLU A 132 24.44 -11.56 -4.82
N ASN A 133 24.01 -11.71 -3.57
CA ASN A 133 23.41 -12.93 -3.04
C ASN A 133 21.87 -12.99 -3.20
N PHE A 134 21.32 -12.34 -4.22
CA PHE A 134 19.88 -12.24 -4.46
C PHE A 134 19.17 -13.60 -4.42
N ASP A 135 19.73 -14.62 -5.05
CA ASP A 135 19.15 -15.97 -5.10
C ASP A 135 19.06 -16.62 -3.71
N GLU A 136 19.98 -16.31 -2.79
CA GLU A 136 19.88 -16.77 -1.40
C GLU A 136 18.79 -16.02 -0.64
N VAL A 137 18.68 -14.71 -0.86
CA VAL A 137 17.61 -13.88 -0.25
C VAL A 137 16.24 -14.36 -0.72
N CYS A 138 16.07 -14.77 -1.96
CA CYS A 138 14.82 -15.32 -2.48
C CYS A 138 14.33 -16.58 -1.75
N LYS A 139 15.17 -17.27 -0.98
CA LYS A 139 14.75 -18.45 -0.19
C LYS A 139 13.94 -18.08 1.07
N GLN A 140 14.05 -16.82 1.53
CA GLN A 140 13.28 -16.31 2.66
C GLN A 140 11.80 -16.15 2.31
N ASP A 141 10.98 -15.90 3.32
CA ASP A 141 9.62 -15.44 3.12
C ASP A 141 9.66 -14.05 2.48
N ILE A 142 9.01 -13.89 1.34
CA ILE A 142 8.90 -12.63 0.59
C ILE A 142 7.42 -12.30 0.48
N TYR A 143 7.07 -11.06 0.75
CA TYR A 143 5.68 -10.59 0.71
C TYR A 143 5.33 -9.91 -0.61
N GLN A 144 6.33 -9.39 -1.32
CA GLN A 144 6.12 -8.62 -2.53
C GLN A 144 7.32 -8.74 -3.47
N ILE A 145 7.03 -8.94 -4.75
CA ILE A 145 8.00 -8.84 -5.85
C ILE A 145 7.61 -7.61 -6.67
N MET A 146 8.58 -6.77 -7.01
CA MET A 146 8.37 -5.59 -7.84
C MET A 146 9.22 -5.70 -9.10
N CYS A 147 8.66 -5.30 -10.24
CA CYS A 147 9.36 -5.29 -11.53
C CYS A 147 8.76 -4.28 -12.49
N ALA A 148 9.56 -3.86 -13.46
CA ALA A 148 9.03 -3.17 -14.64
C ALA A 148 8.14 -4.12 -15.42
N CYS A 149 6.87 -3.72 -15.65
CA CYS A 149 5.87 -4.55 -16.33
C CYS A 149 4.71 -3.69 -16.81
N GLN A 150 4.28 -3.91 -18.04
CA GLN A 150 3.06 -3.31 -18.59
C GLN A 150 1.93 -4.34 -18.60
N LYS A 151 0.70 -3.88 -18.72
CA LYS A 151 -0.51 -4.71 -18.57
C LYS A 151 -0.55 -5.91 -19.54
N GLU A 152 -0.01 -5.74 -20.74
CA GLU A 152 0.08 -6.77 -21.77
C GLU A 152 1.02 -7.93 -21.38
N GLU A 153 1.94 -7.68 -20.46
CA GLU A 153 2.95 -8.64 -19.99
C GLU A 153 2.48 -9.48 -18.76
N TYR A 154 1.37 -9.10 -18.10
CA TYR A 154 0.89 -9.73 -16.85
C TYR A 154 0.74 -11.24 -16.97
N THR A 155 0.19 -11.73 -18.07
CA THR A 155 0.02 -13.17 -18.30
C THR A 155 1.36 -13.90 -18.43
N THR A 156 2.38 -13.24 -18.96
CA THR A 156 3.75 -13.80 -19.08
C THR A 156 4.42 -13.83 -17.72
N VAL A 157 4.33 -12.74 -16.96
CA VAL A 157 4.90 -12.64 -15.60
C VAL A 157 4.29 -13.69 -14.68
N LEU A 158 2.97 -13.88 -14.71
CA LEU A 158 2.25 -14.84 -13.85
C LEU A 158 2.14 -16.25 -14.44
N LYS A 159 2.80 -16.52 -15.57
CA LYS A 159 2.70 -17.86 -16.20
C LYS A 159 3.16 -18.96 -15.23
N GLY A 160 2.28 -19.96 -15.03
CA GLY A 160 2.55 -21.12 -14.18
C GLY A 160 2.29 -20.90 -12.68
N THR A 161 1.87 -19.71 -12.26
CA THR A 161 1.48 -19.40 -10.87
C THR A 161 -0.02 -19.65 -10.64
N LYS A 162 -0.41 -19.77 -9.36
CA LYS A 162 -1.79 -20.04 -8.96
C LYS A 162 -2.28 -19.15 -7.82
N HIS A 163 -1.37 -18.74 -6.93
CA HIS A 163 -1.67 -18.09 -5.66
C HIS A 163 -1.12 -16.67 -5.59
N THR A 164 -0.86 -16.06 -6.74
CA THR A 164 -0.33 -14.70 -6.86
C THR A 164 -1.16 -13.88 -7.83
N GLU A 165 -1.14 -12.58 -7.64
CA GLU A 165 -1.77 -11.59 -8.50
C GLU A 165 -0.90 -10.35 -8.63
N ILE A 166 -1.23 -9.52 -9.61
CA ILE A 166 -0.58 -8.23 -9.85
C ILE A 166 -1.51 -7.11 -9.39
N THR A 167 -0.96 -6.20 -8.61
CA THR A 167 -1.56 -4.89 -8.32
C THR A 167 -0.64 -3.79 -8.84
N ALA A 168 -1.20 -2.66 -9.29
CA ALA A 168 -0.44 -1.57 -9.85
C ALA A 168 -1.11 -0.23 -9.55
N TRP A 169 -0.30 0.74 -9.16
CA TRP A 169 -0.67 2.16 -9.08
C TRP A 169 -0.09 2.97 -10.25
N TRP A 170 0.92 2.42 -10.94
CA TRP A 170 1.57 2.98 -12.13
C TRP A 170 1.51 1.97 -13.29
N ASP A 171 1.52 2.45 -14.53
CA ASP A 171 1.31 1.63 -15.72
C ASP A 171 2.57 0.95 -16.28
N ARG A 172 3.75 1.21 -15.69
CA ARG A 172 5.06 0.72 -16.18
C ARG A 172 5.81 -0.17 -15.18
N ALA A 173 5.35 -0.24 -13.94
CA ALA A 173 5.86 -1.18 -12.95
C ALA A 173 4.75 -1.65 -12.02
N VAL A 174 4.93 -2.82 -11.45
CA VAL A 174 3.90 -3.53 -10.70
C VAL A 174 4.43 -4.12 -9.41
N ASP A 175 3.49 -4.36 -8.49
CA ASP A 175 3.65 -5.19 -7.32
C ASP A 175 3.01 -6.55 -7.58
N ILE A 176 3.73 -7.63 -7.32
CA ILE A 176 3.21 -9.00 -7.35
C ILE A 176 3.06 -9.45 -5.90
N ILE A 177 1.83 -9.76 -5.54
CA ILE A 177 1.41 -10.08 -4.16
C ILE A 177 0.69 -11.43 -4.12
N PRO A 178 0.52 -12.06 -2.94
CA PRO A 178 -0.34 -13.22 -2.81
C PRO A 178 -1.79 -12.89 -3.20
N LYS A 179 -2.49 -13.82 -3.81
CA LYS A 179 -3.95 -13.73 -3.99
C LYS A 179 -4.63 -13.60 -2.64
N ASP A 180 -5.81 -13.01 -2.66
CA ASP A 180 -6.61 -12.76 -1.46
C ASP A 180 -5.95 -11.82 -0.43
N CYS A 181 -4.86 -11.11 -0.86
CA CYS A 181 -4.36 -9.93 -0.19
C CYS A 181 -5.09 -8.68 -0.72
N GLY A 182 -4.43 -7.55 -0.80
CA GLY A 182 -5.05 -6.29 -1.19
C GLY A 182 -5.49 -5.47 0.01
N LYS A 183 -5.54 -4.15 -0.17
CA LYS A 183 -5.87 -3.22 0.92
C LYS A 183 -7.32 -3.39 1.41
N GLY A 184 -8.23 -3.83 0.54
CA GLY A 184 -9.62 -4.11 0.91
C GLY A 184 -9.75 -5.32 1.84
N ASN A 185 -9.08 -6.42 1.53
CA ASN A 185 -9.03 -7.59 2.41
C ASN A 185 -8.35 -7.26 3.73
N ALA A 186 -7.27 -6.47 3.71
CA ALA A 186 -6.61 -6.03 4.93
C ALA A 186 -7.53 -5.19 5.82
N LEU A 187 -8.33 -4.28 5.24
CA LEU A 187 -9.33 -3.53 5.98
C LEU A 187 -10.31 -4.47 6.69
N ASN A 188 -10.84 -5.48 5.99
CA ASN A 188 -11.76 -6.45 6.58
C ASN A 188 -11.12 -7.25 7.73
N GLU A 189 -9.86 -7.68 7.60
CA GLU A 189 -9.14 -8.37 8.68
C GLU A 189 -8.92 -7.45 9.90
N VAL A 190 -8.62 -6.17 9.67
CA VAL A 190 -8.49 -5.17 10.76
C VAL A 190 -9.83 -4.95 11.46
N LEU A 191 -10.93 -4.77 10.71
CA LEU A 191 -12.26 -4.60 11.30
C LEU A 191 -12.67 -5.83 12.14
N LYS A 192 -12.44 -7.02 11.61
CA LYS A 192 -12.68 -8.28 12.31
C LYS A 192 -11.85 -8.39 13.61
N TYR A 193 -10.59 -7.97 13.57
CA TYR A 193 -9.71 -7.99 14.73
C TYR A 193 -10.22 -7.09 15.88
N TYR A 194 -10.71 -5.89 15.56
CA TYR A 194 -11.25 -4.95 16.54
C TYR A 194 -12.74 -5.16 16.86
N GLY A 195 -13.44 -6.01 16.12
CA GLY A 195 -14.88 -6.22 16.25
C GLY A 195 -15.70 -5.00 15.79
N PHE A 196 -15.19 -4.27 14.81
CA PHE A 196 -15.88 -3.10 14.23
C PHE A 196 -16.70 -3.53 13.01
N SER A 197 -17.82 -2.82 12.77
CA SER A 197 -18.56 -2.93 11.53
C SER A 197 -17.97 -2.00 10.46
N LYS A 198 -18.27 -2.25 9.19
CA LYS A 198 -17.74 -1.41 8.12
C LYS A 198 -18.23 0.03 8.21
N GLU A 199 -19.44 0.27 8.72
CA GLU A 199 -20.02 1.60 8.90
C GLU A 199 -19.26 2.45 9.93
N GLU A 200 -18.40 1.82 10.73
CA GLU A 200 -17.55 2.48 11.71
C GLU A 200 -16.15 2.82 11.14
N ALA A 201 -15.91 2.50 9.84
CA ALA A 201 -14.66 2.76 9.16
C ALA A 201 -14.80 3.79 8.03
N ILE A 202 -13.81 4.67 7.93
CA ILE A 202 -13.59 5.52 6.75
C ILE A 202 -12.24 5.19 6.13
N ALA A 203 -12.11 5.37 4.81
CA ALA A 203 -10.86 5.13 4.08
C ALA A 203 -10.58 6.26 3.09
N PHE A 204 -9.30 6.65 2.99
CA PHE A 204 -8.80 7.64 2.04
C PHE A 204 -7.73 7.00 1.15
N GLY A 205 -7.83 7.24 -0.18
CA GLY A 205 -6.90 6.69 -1.15
C GLY A 205 -6.94 7.43 -2.48
N ASP A 206 -5.93 7.26 -3.32
CA ASP A 206 -5.86 7.88 -4.65
C ASP A 206 -5.41 6.91 -5.77
N GLY A 207 -4.79 5.79 -5.41
CA GLY A 207 -4.28 4.78 -6.34
C GLY A 207 -5.33 3.72 -6.74
N GLU A 208 -5.09 3.04 -7.87
CA GLU A 208 -5.95 1.94 -8.29
C GLU A 208 -5.93 0.76 -7.30
N ASN A 209 -4.82 0.58 -6.57
CA ASN A 209 -4.68 -0.39 -5.48
C ASN A 209 -5.47 -0.02 -4.21
N ASP A 210 -6.07 1.19 -4.15
CA ASP A 210 -6.94 1.63 -3.05
C ASP A 210 -8.42 1.32 -3.31
N ILE A 211 -8.80 1.03 -4.55
CA ILE A 211 -10.21 0.86 -4.94
C ILE A 211 -10.92 -0.12 -4.00
N GLU A 212 -10.33 -1.30 -3.79
CA GLU A 212 -10.94 -2.31 -2.92
C GLU A 212 -11.04 -1.85 -1.45
N MET A 213 -10.09 -1.05 -0.96
CA MET A 213 -10.15 -0.47 0.38
C MET A 213 -11.27 0.56 0.50
N LEU A 214 -11.42 1.41 -0.50
CA LEU A 214 -12.49 2.41 -0.54
C LEU A 214 -13.87 1.74 -0.57
N GLU A 215 -14.04 0.66 -1.35
CA GLU A 215 -15.29 -0.10 -1.43
C GLU A 215 -15.60 -0.90 -0.15
N ALA A 216 -14.56 -1.40 0.53
CA ALA A 216 -14.71 -2.18 1.75
C ALA A 216 -15.06 -1.33 2.98
N ALA A 217 -14.69 -0.06 3.00
CA ALA A 217 -15.01 0.87 4.07
C ALA A 217 -16.51 1.22 4.09
N GLY A 218 -17.00 1.71 5.23
CA GLY A 218 -18.37 2.25 5.34
C GLY A 218 -18.51 3.58 4.60
N THR A 219 -17.40 4.31 4.45
CA THR A 219 -17.29 5.48 3.56
C THR A 219 -15.90 5.49 2.96
N GLY A 220 -15.81 5.24 1.67
CA GLY A 220 -14.58 5.35 0.88
C GLY A 220 -14.47 6.73 0.24
N ILE A 221 -13.36 7.41 0.45
CA ILE A 221 -13.13 8.78 0.01
C ILE A 221 -11.92 8.79 -0.94
N ALA A 222 -12.17 9.07 -2.22
CA ALA A 222 -11.09 9.30 -3.18
C ALA A 222 -10.51 10.71 -3.01
N MET A 223 -9.19 10.80 -3.08
CA MET A 223 -8.51 12.10 -3.13
C MET A 223 -8.78 12.83 -4.45
N GLY A 224 -8.79 14.16 -4.43
CA GLY A 224 -9.02 14.97 -5.62
C GLY A 224 -8.00 14.77 -6.74
N ASN A 225 -6.77 14.34 -6.40
CA ASN A 225 -5.71 13.97 -7.34
C ASN A 225 -5.82 12.53 -7.88
N ALA A 226 -6.76 11.72 -7.39
CA ALA A 226 -6.96 10.36 -7.86
C ALA A 226 -7.37 10.31 -9.34
N LYS A 227 -7.07 9.19 -10.02
CA LYS A 227 -7.58 8.94 -11.38
C LYS A 227 -9.11 8.79 -11.38
N ASP A 228 -9.75 9.06 -12.52
CA ASP A 228 -11.21 8.99 -12.64
C ASP A 228 -11.76 7.61 -12.25
N ILE A 229 -11.10 6.52 -12.63
CA ILE A 229 -11.51 5.16 -12.27
C ILE A 229 -11.58 4.94 -10.74
N VAL A 230 -10.71 5.57 -9.96
CA VAL A 230 -10.73 5.50 -8.48
C VAL A 230 -11.88 6.34 -7.94
N LYS A 231 -12.08 7.55 -8.49
CA LYS A 231 -13.17 8.46 -8.10
C LYS A 231 -14.55 7.88 -8.37
N GLU A 232 -14.70 7.13 -9.49
CA GLU A 232 -15.96 6.47 -9.86
C GLU A 232 -16.34 5.32 -8.91
N ARG A 233 -15.37 4.75 -8.20
CA ARG A 233 -15.56 3.61 -7.29
C ARG A 233 -15.65 4.02 -5.82
N ALA A 234 -15.33 5.26 -5.49
CA ALA A 234 -15.44 5.82 -4.15
C ALA A 234 -16.87 6.35 -3.87
N ASP A 235 -17.27 6.36 -2.59
CA ASP A 235 -18.53 6.97 -2.19
C ASP A 235 -18.50 8.49 -2.29
N LEU A 236 -17.34 9.10 -2.02
CA LEU A 236 -17.14 10.54 -1.99
C LEU A 236 -15.76 10.90 -2.57
N ILE A 237 -15.64 12.15 -2.99
CA ILE A 237 -14.38 12.74 -3.44
C ILE A 237 -14.08 13.94 -2.55
N CYS A 238 -12.90 13.99 -1.95
CA CYS A 238 -12.40 15.17 -1.23
C CYS A 238 -11.48 16.02 -2.13
N LYS A 239 -10.92 17.10 -1.60
CA LYS A 239 -9.90 17.87 -2.30
C LYS A 239 -8.62 17.04 -2.49
N SER A 240 -7.67 17.55 -3.30
CA SER A 240 -6.39 16.90 -3.53
C SER A 240 -5.50 16.93 -2.28
N VAL A 241 -4.45 16.11 -2.29
CA VAL A 241 -3.41 16.13 -1.23
C VAL A 241 -2.70 17.48 -1.16
N GLU A 242 -2.56 18.18 -2.30
CA GLU A 242 -2.00 19.53 -2.39
C GLU A 242 -2.85 20.58 -1.69
N GLU A 243 -4.17 20.34 -1.61
CA GLU A 243 -5.17 21.22 -1.01
C GLU A 243 -5.58 20.80 0.42
N ASP A 244 -4.81 19.90 1.05
CA ASP A 244 -5.12 19.31 2.36
C ASP A 244 -6.50 18.64 2.41
N GLY A 245 -6.86 17.85 1.38
CA GLY A 245 -8.20 17.29 1.19
C GLY A 245 -8.75 16.51 2.38
N ILE A 246 -7.90 15.75 3.09
CA ILE A 246 -8.30 15.01 4.30
C ILE A 246 -8.72 15.97 5.42
N TYR A 247 -7.95 17.05 5.65
CA TYR A 247 -8.28 18.06 6.64
C TYR A 247 -9.63 18.73 6.35
N GLU A 248 -9.82 19.21 5.13
CA GLU A 248 -11.05 19.88 4.72
C GLU A 248 -12.27 18.96 4.86
N TYR A 249 -12.13 17.68 4.47
CA TYR A 249 -13.17 16.68 4.63
C TYR A 249 -13.51 16.43 6.12
N CYS A 250 -12.50 16.18 6.94
CA CYS A 250 -12.72 15.88 8.35
C CYS A 250 -13.34 17.07 9.11
N LEU A 251 -12.97 18.31 8.75
CA LEU A 251 -13.56 19.51 9.29
C LEU A 251 -15.02 19.65 8.87
N GLU A 252 -15.35 19.48 7.58
CA GLU A 252 -16.72 19.55 7.06
C GLU A 252 -17.64 18.50 7.72
N LYS A 253 -17.13 17.30 7.93
CA LYS A 253 -17.88 16.20 8.54
C LYS A 253 -17.86 16.21 10.07
N GLN A 254 -17.26 17.21 10.70
CA GLN A 254 -17.14 17.37 12.16
C GLN A 254 -16.49 16.15 12.83
N LEU A 255 -15.48 15.56 12.18
CA LEU A 255 -14.68 14.48 12.72
C LEU A 255 -13.53 14.99 13.59
N ILE A 256 -13.17 16.27 13.39
CA ILE A 256 -12.13 17.02 14.09
C ILE A 256 -12.63 18.39 14.51
#